data_970bf11b0709ad3460196bd935233854
#
_entry.id   970bf11b0709ad3460196bd935233854
#
_cell.length_a   1.000
_cell.length_b   1.000
_cell.length_c   1.000
_cell.angle_alpha   90.00
_cell.angle_beta   90.00
_cell.angle_gamma   90.00
#
_symmetry.space_group_name_H-M   'P 1'
#
loop_
_entity.id
_entity.type
_entity.pdbx_description
1 polymer ?
#
loop_
_entity_poly.entity_id
_entity_poly.type
_entity_poly.pdbx_seq_one_letter_code
_entity_poly.pdbx_strand_id
1 'polypeptide(L)'
;MLSNSETPKSLGPLLQETTGFSGDYNQVYLIGCVYFTETSAHFIQWFADSKEAETEVIDTFFAFANNYQTLVHFNGDTFDIPFIEKRCHALKLPHSFDHLESIDIYKRIKPYKKHLGLENLKQKSIETFLGISRDDKYTGGQLIEVYAEYLQTKDPYLLKLLLLHNEDDLKGMPKLLPILHYPDFFDQDFSLLELKKVSGESSRVLLTLCCDASTCLPVSIGASVPSYTLKADKNRLTLSVRLYEGTLKYFYPNYKDYYYLIYEDTAIHKSVGEYVDRDAKVKATKETCYTKKSGTFLPQPEPFWTPDFKNSC
;
A
#
# COMPACT_ATOMS: atom_id res chain seq x y z
N MET A 1 7.12 -28.02 -31.80
CA MET A 1 7.76 -26.70 -31.61
C MET A 1 7.16 -26.15 -30.32
N LEU A 2 7.85 -26.34 -29.20
CA LEU A 2 7.46 -25.77 -27.92
C LEU A 2 7.96 -24.34 -27.89
N SER A 3 7.05 -23.37 -27.85
CA SER A 3 7.38 -21.98 -27.63
C SER A 3 8.06 -21.83 -26.28
N ASN A 4 9.32 -21.47 -26.26
CA ASN A 4 9.98 -20.94 -25.07
C ASN A 4 9.23 -19.68 -24.66
N SER A 5 8.35 -19.77 -23.69
CA SER A 5 7.87 -18.61 -22.96
C SER A 5 9.05 -18.14 -22.10
N GLU A 6 9.84 -17.23 -22.63
CA GLU A 6 10.82 -16.52 -21.82
C GLU A 6 10.05 -15.84 -20.69
N THR A 7 10.33 -16.24 -19.45
CA THR A 7 9.86 -15.52 -18.27
C THR A 7 10.29 -14.07 -18.38
N PRO A 8 9.40 -13.10 -18.15
CA PRO A 8 9.75 -11.68 -18.27
C PRO A 8 10.94 -11.38 -17.35
N LYS A 9 12.00 -10.84 -17.93
CA LYS A 9 13.22 -10.48 -17.19
C LYS A 9 12.91 -9.24 -16.37
N SER A 10 12.97 -9.36 -15.05
CA SER A 10 12.80 -8.26 -14.12
C SER A 10 14.15 -7.70 -13.72
N LEU A 11 14.32 -6.39 -13.87
CA LEU A 11 15.39 -5.64 -13.25
C LEU A 11 14.98 -5.41 -11.78
N GLY A 12 15.85 -5.78 -10.86
CA GLY A 12 15.64 -5.58 -9.45
C GLY A 12 15.77 -4.12 -9.01
N PRO A 13 15.91 -3.87 -7.72
CA PRO A 13 15.93 -2.52 -7.19
C PRO A 13 16.94 -1.60 -7.85
N LEU A 14 16.46 -0.42 -8.26
CA LEU A 14 17.22 0.71 -8.74
C LEU A 14 17.47 1.68 -7.59
N LEU A 15 18.68 2.19 -7.50
CA LEU A 15 19.07 3.26 -6.59
C LEU A 15 20.02 4.22 -7.31
N GLN A 16 19.71 5.52 -7.23
CA GLN A 16 20.58 6.56 -7.77
C GLN A 16 21.11 7.47 -6.66
N GLU A 17 22.31 8.00 -6.88
CA GLU A 17 22.90 9.05 -6.06
C GLU A 17 23.04 10.32 -6.91
N THR A 18 22.65 11.44 -6.31
CA THR A 18 22.56 12.73 -7.02
C THR A 18 23.23 13.84 -6.24
N THR A 19 23.64 14.90 -6.93
CA THR A 19 24.23 16.09 -6.32
C THR A 19 23.20 17.02 -5.68
N GLY A 20 21.93 16.61 -5.59
CA GLY A 20 20.84 17.36 -4.97
C GLY A 20 19.47 16.84 -5.42
N PHE A 21 18.39 17.56 -5.09
CA PHE A 21 17.01 17.09 -5.22
C PHE A 21 16.32 17.44 -6.55
N SER A 22 16.91 18.23 -7.42
CA SER A 22 16.30 18.67 -8.68
C SER A 22 17.08 18.22 -9.88
N GLY A 23 16.49 17.40 -10.73
CA GLY A 23 17.09 16.96 -12.00
C GLY A 23 17.33 18.09 -13.01
N ASP A 24 16.73 19.28 -12.81
CA ASP A 24 16.96 20.44 -13.68
C ASP A 24 18.34 21.11 -13.40
N TYR A 25 18.82 21.01 -12.14
CA TYR A 25 20.02 21.74 -11.68
C TYR A 25 21.12 20.83 -11.12
N ASN A 26 20.79 19.60 -10.80
CA ASN A 26 21.69 18.65 -10.18
C ASN A 26 21.96 17.48 -11.11
N GLN A 27 23.02 16.74 -10.86
CA GLN A 27 23.51 15.65 -11.68
C GLN A 27 23.33 14.30 -10.99
N VAL A 28 23.19 13.25 -11.80
CA VAL A 28 23.34 11.86 -11.37
C VAL A 28 24.81 11.52 -11.41
N TYR A 29 25.40 11.10 -10.30
CA TYR A 29 26.80 10.68 -10.29
C TYR A 29 27.00 9.18 -10.09
N LEU A 30 25.96 8.49 -9.63
CA LEU A 30 26.01 7.05 -9.44
C LEU A 30 24.63 6.45 -9.67
N ILE A 31 24.53 5.45 -10.51
CA ILE A 31 23.35 4.61 -10.65
C ILE A 31 23.77 3.20 -10.27
N GLY A 32 23.02 2.60 -9.36
CA GLY A 32 23.19 1.20 -9.00
C GLY A 32 21.90 0.41 -9.18
N CYS A 33 22.00 -0.82 -9.58
CA CYS A 33 20.86 -1.72 -9.61
C CYS A 33 21.23 -3.16 -9.29
N VAL A 34 20.20 -3.93 -8.96
CA VAL A 34 20.28 -5.38 -8.77
C VAL A 34 19.60 -6.06 -9.93
N TYR A 35 20.15 -7.14 -10.43
CA TYR A 35 19.48 -8.04 -11.35
C TYR A 35 19.62 -9.49 -10.89
N PHE A 36 18.64 -10.29 -11.24
CA PHE A 36 18.57 -11.67 -10.81
C PHE A 36 18.83 -12.60 -11.99
N THR A 37 19.64 -13.62 -11.74
CA THR A 37 19.71 -14.81 -12.57
C THR A 37 18.96 -15.95 -11.86
N GLU A 38 18.87 -17.13 -12.46
CA GLU A 38 18.20 -18.28 -11.87
C GLU A 38 18.77 -18.67 -10.49
N THR A 39 20.03 -18.38 -10.23
CA THR A 39 20.77 -18.86 -9.05
C THR A 39 21.30 -17.76 -8.13
N SER A 40 21.34 -16.51 -8.57
CA SER A 40 22.01 -15.44 -7.82
C SER A 40 21.47 -14.04 -8.11
N ALA A 41 21.67 -13.14 -7.13
CA ALA A 41 21.51 -11.71 -7.29
C ALA A 41 22.87 -11.08 -7.62
N HIS A 42 22.88 -10.20 -8.59
CA HIS A 42 24.05 -9.47 -9.06
C HIS A 42 23.84 -7.97 -8.86
N PHE A 43 24.92 -7.28 -8.53
CA PHE A 43 24.95 -5.84 -8.32
C PHE A 43 25.79 -5.21 -9.40
N ILE A 44 25.29 -4.11 -9.97
CA ILE A 44 26.00 -3.34 -10.97
C ILE A 44 25.88 -1.86 -10.61
N GLN A 45 26.96 -1.11 -10.81
CA GLN A 45 27.04 0.30 -10.52
C GLN A 45 27.71 1.02 -11.70
N TRP A 46 27.18 2.18 -12.08
CA TRP A 46 27.76 3.09 -13.06
C TRP A 46 28.07 4.40 -12.35
N PHE A 47 29.32 4.79 -12.34
CA PHE A 47 29.81 5.93 -11.57
C PHE A 47 30.40 7.01 -12.50
N ALA A 48 29.98 8.26 -12.32
CA ALA A 48 30.54 9.41 -13.00
C ALA A 48 31.76 9.92 -12.24
N ASP A 49 32.93 9.68 -12.74
CA ASP A 49 34.22 10.14 -12.17
C ASP A 49 34.51 11.63 -12.45
N SER A 50 33.72 12.24 -13.29
CA SER A 50 33.73 13.67 -13.63
C SER A 50 32.31 14.15 -13.89
N LYS A 51 32.10 15.46 -13.97
CA LYS A 51 30.75 16.02 -14.28
C LYS A 51 30.32 15.68 -15.71
N GLU A 52 31.26 15.56 -16.63
CA GLU A 52 31.05 15.25 -18.04
C GLU A 52 30.65 13.78 -18.24
N ALA A 53 31.06 12.90 -17.34
CA ALA A 53 30.78 11.46 -17.40
C ALA A 53 29.30 11.10 -17.10
N GLU A 54 28.49 12.04 -16.64
CA GLU A 54 27.07 11.78 -16.37
C GLU A 54 26.32 11.20 -17.57
N THR A 55 26.59 11.73 -18.77
CA THR A 55 25.98 11.26 -20.02
C THR A 55 26.29 9.78 -20.27
N GLU A 56 27.53 9.38 -20.10
CA GLU A 56 27.98 7.99 -20.29
C GLU A 56 27.34 7.05 -19.26
N VAL A 57 27.22 7.50 -18.00
CA VAL A 57 26.54 6.74 -16.93
C VAL A 57 25.08 6.47 -17.30
N ILE A 58 24.35 7.50 -17.73
CA ILE A 58 22.95 7.35 -18.12
C ILE A 58 22.80 6.48 -19.36
N ASP A 59 23.57 6.71 -20.40
CA ASP A 59 23.54 5.92 -21.64
C ASP A 59 23.81 4.43 -21.37
N THR A 60 24.85 4.14 -20.58
CA THR A 60 25.22 2.76 -20.23
C THR A 60 24.18 2.08 -19.38
N PHE A 61 23.60 2.81 -18.44
CA PHE A 61 22.47 2.31 -17.64
C PHE A 61 21.28 1.93 -18.53
N PHE A 62 20.83 2.81 -19.44
CA PHE A 62 19.70 2.49 -20.31
C PHE A 62 20.02 1.38 -21.33
N ALA A 63 21.25 1.30 -21.83
CA ALA A 63 21.68 0.19 -22.69
C ALA A 63 21.56 -1.16 -21.95
N PHE A 64 21.79 -1.17 -20.63
CA PHE A 64 21.57 -2.34 -19.78
C PHE A 64 20.08 -2.56 -19.47
N ALA A 65 19.35 -1.52 -19.03
CA ALA A 65 17.96 -1.59 -18.59
C ALA A 65 17.00 -2.01 -19.73
N ASN A 66 17.32 -1.66 -20.99
CA ASN A 66 16.54 -2.05 -22.17
C ASN A 66 16.46 -3.58 -22.41
N ASN A 67 17.24 -4.38 -21.71
CA ASN A 67 17.15 -5.84 -21.77
C ASN A 67 16.09 -6.41 -20.81
N TYR A 68 15.38 -5.57 -20.07
CA TYR A 68 14.41 -5.95 -19.06
C TYR A 68 13.02 -5.41 -19.39
N GLN A 69 11.99 -5.93 -18.73
CA GLN A 69 10.59 -5.53 -18.93
C GLN A 69 9.99 -4.87 -17.69
N THR A 70 10.52 -5.18 -16.52
CA THR A 70 10.01 -4.69 -15.24
C THR A 70 11.13 -4.05 -14.43
N LEU A 71 10.84 -2.90 -13.83
CA LEU A 71 11.73 -2.20 -12.91
C LEU A 71 11.10 -2.17 -11.52
N VAL A 72 11.73 -2.79 -10.54
CA VAL A 72 11.33 -2.72 -9.13
C VAL A 72 12.13 -1.61 -8.45
N HIS A 73 11.49 -0.81 -7.61
CA HIS A 73 12.14 0.27 -6.88
C HIS A 73 11.36 0.66 -5.63
N PHE A 74 11.95 1.52 -4.81
CA PHE A 74 11.33 2.03 -3.60
C PHE A 74 11.11 3.54 -3.71
N ASN A 75 9.85 3.97 -3.90
CA ASN A 75 9.46 5.37 -4.08
C ASN A 75 10.08 6.06 -5.33
N GLY A 76 10.62 5.29 -6.27
CA GLY A 76 11.31 5.80 -7.45
C GLY A 76 10.40 6.52 -8.43
N ASP A 77 9.10 6.18 -8.48
CA ASP A 77 8.12 6.88 -9.31
C ASP A 77 7.98 8.38 -8.95
N THR A 78 8.35 8.77 -7.73
CA THR A 78 8.25 10.16 -7.29
C THR A 78 9.59 10.89 -7.27
N PHE A 79 10.70 10.17 -7.32
CA PHE A 79 12.03 10.77 -7.27
C PHE A 79 12.98 10.24 -8.35
N ASP A 80 13.39 8.97 -8.29
CA ASP A 80 14.47 8.44 -9.13
C ASP A 80 14.13 8.51 -10.62
N ILE A 81 12.98 8.01 -11.01
CA ILE A 81 12.55 8.00 -12.41
C ILE A 81 12.39 9.42 -12.97
N PRO A 82 11.60 10.31 -12.36
CA PRO A 82 11.47 11.69 -12.86
C PRO A 82 12.79 12.47 -12.84
N PHE A 83 13.69 12.17 -11.92
CA PHE A 83 15.00 12.82 -11.87
C PHE A 83 15.84 12.42 -13.10
N ILE A 84 16.00 11.13 -13.36
CA ILE A 84 16.75 10.64 -14.51
C ILE A 84 16.14 11.13 -15.84
N GLU A 85 14.80 11.11 -15.97
CA GLU A 85 14.11 11.62 -17.16
C GLU A 85 14.38 13.12 -17.41
N LYS A 86 14.36 13.94 -16.35
CA LYS A 86 14.78 15.35 -16.45
C LYS A 86 16.22 15.50 -16.86
N ARG A 87 17.12 14.64 -16.36
CA ARG A 87 18.52 14.64 -16.81
C ARG A 87 18.64 14.26 -18.29
N CYS A 88 17.92 13.22 -18.72
CA CYS A 88 17.88 12.83 -20.14
C CYS A 88 17.41 14.02 -21.01
N HIS A 89 16.35 14.72 -20.58
CA HIS A 89 15.87 15.90 -21.31
C HIS A 89 16.92 17.04 -21.35
N ALA A 90 17.54 17.36 -20.20
CA ALA A 90 18.55 18.41 -20.11
C ALA A 90 19.81 18.11 -20.94
N LEU A 91 20.20 16.83 -20.99
CA LEU A 91 21.36 16.34 -21.78
C LEU A 91 20.98 15.98 -23.21
N LYS A 92 19.72 16.10 -23.61
CA LYS A 92 19.18 15.73 -24.95
C LYS A 92 19.41 14.26 -25.30
N LEU A 93 19.29 13.39 -24.30
CA LEU A 93 19.40 11.93 -24.47
C LEU A 93 18.01 11.36 -24.82
N PRO A 94 17.91 10.40 -25.76
CA PRO A 94 16.63 9.82 -26.22
C PRO A 94 16.17 8.66 -25.37
N HIS A 95 16.32 8.75 -24.04
CA HIS A 95 15.97 7.68 -23.11
C HIS A 95 14.73 8.01 -22.30
N SER A 96 13.89 7.00 -22.06
CA SER A 96 12.74 7.05 -21.13
C SER A 96 12.54 5.68 -20.47
N PHE A 97 11.77 5.66 -19.39
CA PHE A 97 11.36 4.44 -18.71
C PHE A 97 10.05 3.85 -19.27
N ASP A 98 9.43 4.44 -20.29
CA ASP A 98 8.11 4.08 -20.80
C ASP A 98 7.92 2.61 -21.19
N HIS A 99 9.01 1.93 -21.54
CA HIS A 99 9.02 0.52 -21.93
C HIS A 99 9.09 -0.44 -20.75
N LEU A 100 9.36 0.06 -19.53
CA LEU A 100 9.48 -0.73 -18.31
C LEU A 100 8.20 -0.65 -17.48
N GLU A 101 7.67 -1.80 -17.08
CA GLU A 101 6.65 -1.87 -16.05
C GLU A 101 7.25 -1.47 -14.70
N SER A 102 6.75 -0.39 -14.11
CA SER A 102 7.21 0.11 -12.82
C SER A 102 6.49 -0.60 -11.66
N ILE A 103 7.27 -1.22 -10.76
CA ILE A 103 6.79 -1.78 -9.49
C ILE A 103 7.36 -0.96 -8.35
N ASP A 104 6.61 0.03 -7.89
CA ASP A 104 6.97 0.86 -6.74
C ASP A 104 6.51 0.20 -5.43
N ILE A 105 7.47 -0.32 -4.67
CA ILE A 105 7.21 -0.98 -3.38
C ILE A 105 6.45 -0.03 -2.43
N TYR A 106 6.85 1.24 -2.35
CA TYR A 106 6.19 2.23 -1.50
C TYR A 106 4.71 2.41 -1.86
N LYS A 107 4.40 2.55 -3.16
CA LYS A 107 3.02 2.70 -3.63
C LYS A 107 2.18 1.45 -3.36
N ARG A 108 2.76 0.27 -3.62
CA ARG A 108 2.08 -1.02 -3.41
C ARG A 108 1.69 -1.25 -1.96
N ILE A 109 2.54 -0.87 -1.00
CA ILE A 109 2.29 -1.10 0.43
C ILE A 109 1.52 0.04 1.13
N LYS A 110 1.45 1.22 0.53
CA LYS A 110 0.83 2.42 1.11
C LYS A 110 -0.61 2.20 1.60
N PRO A 111 -1.52 1.52 0.88
CA PRO A 111 -2.88 1.23 1.35
C PRO A 111 -2.91 0.39 2.63
N TYR A 112 -1.91 -0.46 2.84
CA TYR A 112 -1.85 -1.44 3.93
C TYR A 112 -1.12 -0.93 5.17
N LYS A 113 -0.61 0.31 5.17
CA LYS A 113 0.15 0.92 6.27
C LYS A 113 -0.46 0.67 7.65
N LYS A 114 -1.78 0.88 7.77
CA LYS A 114 -2.51 0.71 9.05
C LYS A 114 -2.58 -0.75 9.48
N HIS A 115 -2.78 -1.67 8.54
CA HIS A 115 -2.84 -3.11 8.80
C HIS A 115 -1.48 -3.67 9.21
N LEU A 116 -0.39 -3.10 8.68
CA LEU A 116 0.99 -3.42 9.06
C LEU A 116 1.40 -2.80 10.40
N GLY A 117 0.61 -1.88 10.96
CA GLY A 117 0.96 -1.18 12.20
C GLY A 117 2.15 -0.24 12.06
N LEU A 118 2.47 0.21 10.85
CA LEU A 118 3.61 1.08 10.59
C LEU A 118 3.28 2.55 10.85
N GLU A 119 4.11 3.25 11.62
CA GLU A 119 3.96 4.70 11.85
C GLU A 119 4.23 5.51 10.57
N ASN A 120 5.20 5.08 9.78
CA ASN A 120 5.56 5.66 8.49
C ASN A 120 6.01 4.56 7.53
N LEU A 121 6.19 4.92 6.24
CA LEU A 121 6.64 4.00 5.20
C LEU A 121 8.06 4.32 4.72
N LYS A 122 8.92 4.82 5.60
CA LYS A 122 10.35 4.94 5.28
C LYS A 122 10.95 3.54 5.13
N GLN A 123 11.93 3.39 4.27
CA GLN A 123 12.62 2.13 4.03
C GLN A 123 13.05 1.47 5.34
N LYS A 124 13.70 2.23 6.23
CA LYS A 124 14.16 1.76 7.55
C LYS A 124 13.03 1.21 8.45
N SER A 125 11.83 1.80 8.38
CA SER A 125 10.68 1.31 9.16
C SER A 125 10.19 -0.03 8.64
N ILE A 126 10.24 -0.24 7.32
CA ILE A 126 9.89 -1.51 6.69
C ILE A 126 10.97 -2.56 6.95
N GLU A 127 12.24 -2.20 6.87
CA GLU A 127 13.36 -3.05 7.24
C GLU A 127 13.20 -3.57 8.69
N THR A 128 12.95 -2.66 9.63
CA THR A 128 12.71 -3.03 11.03
C THR A 128 11.51 -3.96 11.19
N PHE A 129 10.42 -3.69 10.49
CA PHE A 129 9.22 -4.52 10.50
C PHE A 129 9.49 -5.94 9.98
N LEU A 130 10.32 -6.07 8.95
CA LEU A 130 10.75 -7.37 8.40
C LEU A 130 11.87 -8.04 9.20
N GLY A 131 12.35 -7.44 10.30
CA GLY A 131 13.44 -7.95 11.10
C GLY A 131 14.82 -7.77 10.46
N ILE A 132 14.94 -6.85 9.50
CA ILE A 132 16.21 -6.51 8.85
C ILE A 132 16.92 -5.45 9.70
N SER A 133 18.13 -5.75 10.15
CA SER A 133 19.00 -4.79 10.85
C SER A 133 20.08 -4.27 9.90
N ARG A 134 20.28 -2.97 9.89
CA ARG A 134 21.31 -2.28 9.10
C ARG A 134 21.90 -1.12 9.88
N ASP A 135 23.22 -0.97 9.83
CA ASP A 135 23.94 0.15 10.41
C ASP A 135 24.21 1.20 9.33
N ASP A 136 23.38 2.24 9.28
CA ASP A 136 23.58 3.38 8.39
C ASP A 136 24.67 4.28 8.95
N LYS A 137 25.76 4.43 8.21
CA LYS A 137 26.91 5.25 8.63
C LYS A 137 26.87 6.68 8.12
N TYR A 138 26.20 6.94 7.00
CA TYR A 138 26.16 8.23 6.33
C TYR A 138 24.75 8.62 5.91
N THR A 139 24.52 9.93 5.78
CA THR A 139 23.29 10.49 5.21
C THR A 139 23.54 10.92 3.76
N GLY A 140 22.48 10.97 2.92
CA GLY A 140 22.61 11.41 1.53
C GLY A 140 23.26 12.80 1.37
N GLY A 141 23.01 13.75 2.29
CA GLY A 141 23.65 15.06 2.28
C GLY A 141 25.17 15.01 2.44
N GLN A 142 25.67 14.15 3.31
CA GLN A 142 27.12 13.95 3.50
C GLN A 142 27.78 13.33 2.27
N LEU A 143 27.08 12.48 1.52
CA LEU A 143 27.62 11.87 0.30
C LEU A 143 27.77 12.86 -0.85
N ILE A 144 26.92 13.89 -0.91
CA ILE A 144 27.08 14.99 -1.88
C ILE A 144 28.42 15.73 -1.63
N GLU A 145 28.74 16.00 -0.38
CA GLU A 145 30.01 16.64 -0.01
C GLU A 145 31.21 15.74 -0.33
N VAL A 146 31.10 14.44 -0.02
CA VAL A 146 32.12 13.43 -0.35
C VAL A 146 32.36 13.36 -1.86
N TYR A 147 31.30 13.38 -2.67
CA TYR A 147 31.44 13.39 -4.14
C TYR A 147 32.10 14.68 -4.64
N ALA A 148 31.72 15.84 -4.10
CA ALA A 148 32.33 17.11 -4.45
C ALA A 148 33.84 17.15 -4.12
N GLU A 149 34.25 16.58 -3.00
CA GLU A 149 35.66 16.44 -2.61
C GLU A 149 36.39 15.44 -3.52
N TYR A 150 35.75 14.30 -3.85
CA TYR A 150 36.29 13.33 -4.80
C TYR A 150 36.59 13.95 -6.17
N LEU A 151 35.67 14.79 -6.69
CA LEU A 151 35.91 15.45 -7.99
C LEU A 151 37.17 16.31 -8.00
N GLN A 152 37.54 16.89 -6.88
CA GLN A 152 38.73 17.75 -6.74
C GLN A 152 40.01 16.94 -6.51
N THR A 153 39.93 15.94 -5.65
CA THR A 153 41.10 15.23 -5.14
C THR A 153 41.40 13.92 -5.88
N LYS A 154 40.37 13.31 -6.45
CA LYS A 154 40.38 11.94 -7.00
C LYS A 154 40.86 10.89 -5.99
N ASP A 155 40.64 11.15 -4.70
CA ASP A 155 41.04 10.23 -3.64
C ASP A 155 40.30 8.88 -3.76
N PRO A 156 41.04 7.77 -3.94
CA PRO A 156 40.43 6.43 -4.03
C PRO A 156 39.62 6.02 -2.79
N TYR A 157 39.92 6.59 -1.64
CA TYR A 157 39.18 6.32 -0.41
C TYR A 157 37.77 6.89 -0.49
N LEU A 158 37.61 8.12 -1.00
CA LEU A 158 36.31 8.76 -1.17
C LEU A 158 35.47 8.01 -2.22
N LEU A 159 36.07 7.59 -3.33
CA LEU A 159 35.43 6.73 -4.33
C LEU A 159 34.90 5.44 -3.70
N LYS A 160 35.77 4.74 -2.96
CA LYS A 160 35.38 3.49 -2.29
C LYS A 160 34.20 3.71 -1.33
N LEU A 161 34.18 4.84 -0.60
CA LEU A 161 33.11 5.17 0.31
C LEU A 161 31.78 5.37 -0.40
N LEU A 162 31.75 6.11 -1.52
CA LEU A 162 30.56 6.34 -2.34
C LEU A 162 30.00 5.02 -2.89
N LEU A 163 30.86 4.18 -3.47
CA LEU A 163 30.47 2.89 -4.04
C LEU A 163 29.96 1.93 -2.97
N LEU A 164 30.63 1.84 -1.82
CA LEU A 164 30.21 0.95 -0.72
C LEU A 164 28.87 1.36 -0.13
N HIS A 165 28.60 2.67 0.01
CA HIS A 165 27.30 3.12 0.53
C HIS A 165 26.16 2.68 -0.40
N ASN A 166 26.25 2.98 -1.68
CA ASN A 166 25.28 2.58 -2.67
C ASN A 166 25.13 1.04 -2.76
N GLU A 167 26.25 0.30 -2.67
CA GLU A 167 26.25 -1.17 -2.64
C GLU A 167 25.50 -1.71 -1.42
N ASP A 168 25.72 -1.14 -0.24
CA ASP A 168 25.05 -1.56 1.01
C ASP A 168 23.54 -1.32 0.91
N ASP A 169 23.12 -0.19 0.34
CA ASP A 169 21.72 0.11 0.10
C ASP A 169 21.11 -0.87 -0.92
N LEU A 170 21.81 -1.14 -2.01
CA LEU A 170 21.37 -2.13 -3.00
C LEU A 170 21.25 -3.54 -2.43
N LYS A 171 22.16 -3.97 -1.54
CA LYS A 171 22.08 -5.26 -0.85
C LYS A 171 20.89 -5.37 0.11
N GLY A 172 20.44 -4.23 0.65
CA GLY A 172 19.25 -4.14 1.49
C GLY A 172 17.95 -4.32 0.73
N MET A 173 17.88 -3.80 -0.48
CA MET A 173 16.65 -3.72 -1.27
C MET A 173 15.99 -5.08 -1.58
N PRO A 174 16.72 -6.15 -2.00
CA PRO A 174 16.09 -7.47 -2.20
C PRO A 174 15.45 -8.04 -0.94
N LYS A 175 15.99 -7.70 0.23
CA LYS A 175 15.44 -8.14 1.52
C LYS A 175 14.11 -7.46 1.86
N LEU A 176 13.77 -6.34 1.19
CA LEU A 176 12.48 -5.67 1.33
C LEU A 176 11.38 -6.32 0.49
N LEU A 177 11.71 -7.06 -0.57
CA LEU A 177 10.72 -7.65 -1.48
C LEU A 177 9.62 -8.47 -0.78
N PRO A 178 9.90 -9.20 0.32
CA PRO A 178 8.85 -9.91 1.06
C PRO A 178 7.72 -9.02 1.59
N ILE A 179 7.91 -7.69 1.67
CA ILE A 179 6.82 -6.76 2.03
C ILE A 179 5.68 -6.79 0.99
N LEU A 180 5.97 -7.11 -0.27
CA LEU A 180 4.97 -7.23 -1.33
C LEU A 180 4.02 -8.42 -1.15
N HIS A 181 4.36 -9.38 -0.27
CA HIS A 181 3.43 -10.44 0.09
C HIS A 181 2.17 -9.91 0.79
N TYR A 182 2.20 -8.71 1.40
CA TYR A 182 1.01 -8.16 2.07
C TYR A 182 -0.06 -7.67 1.08
N PRO A 183 0.26 -6.83 0.06
CA PRO A 183 -0.69 -6.58 -1.02
C PRO A 183 -1.23 -7.88 -1.63
N ASP A 184 -0.34 -8.79 -2.02
CA ASP A 184 -0.73 -10.06 -2.65
C ASP A 184 -1.63 -10.91 -1.74
N PHE A 185 -1.39 -10.88 -0.42
CA PHE A 185 -2.21 -11.57 0.58
C PHE A 185 -3.60 -10.96 0.69
N PHE A 186 -3.74 -9.63 0.68
CA PHE A 186 -5.04 -8.97 0.87
C PHE A 186 -5.83 -8.83 -0.44
N ASP A 187 -5.18 -8.84 -1.59
CA ASP A 187 -5.79 -8.65 -2.91
C ASP A 187 -6.26 -9.98 -3.55
N GLN A 188 -5.96 -11.13 -2.92
CA GLN A 188 -6.36 -12.45 -3.41
C GLN A 188 -7.71 -12.89 -2.86
N ASP A 189 -8.29 -13.93 -3.48
CA ASP A 189 -9.43 -14.64 -2.94
C ASP A 189 -9.03 -15.52 -1.76
N PHE A 190 -9.86 -15.51 -0.71
CA PHE A 190 -9.67 -16.35 0.46
C PHE A 190 -10.57 -17.58 0.44
N SER A 191 -10.01 -18.72 0.79
CA SER A 191 -10.78 -19.94 1.03
C SER A 191 -11.30 -19.97 2.47
N LEU A 192 -12.62 -19.91 2.66
CA LEU A 192 -13.22 -19.99 3.99
C LEU A 192 -13.07 -21.40 4.55
N LEU A 193 -12.38 -21.51 5.68
CA LEU A 193 -12.18 -22.78 6.40
C LEU A 193 -13.23 -22.97 7.49
N GLU A 194 -13.52 -21.93 8.22
CA GLU A 194 -14.42 -22.00 9.38
C GLU A 194 -15.17 -20.70 9.59
N LEU A 195 -16.44 -20.83 9.97
CA LEU A 195 -17.31 -19.73 10.39
C LEU A 195 -17.92 -20.05 11.75
N LYS A 196 -17.65 -19.25 12.76
CA LYS A 196 -18.19 -19.42 14.12
C LYS A 196 -18.90 -18.17 14.60
N LYS A 197 -20.09 -18.37 15.21
CA LYS A 197 -20.74 -17.35 16.05
C LYS A 197 -20.33 -17.61 17.49
N VAL A 198 -19.64 -16.68 18.13
CA VAL A 198 -19.14 -16.82 19.50
C VAL A 198 -19.76 -15.72 20.36
N SER A 199 -20.34 -16.08 21.48
CA SER A 199 -20.77 -15.13 22.51
C SER A 199 -19.53 -14.75 23.32
N GLY A 200 -19.09 -13.49 23.17
CA GLY A 200 -17.94 -12.94 23.90
C GLY A 200 -18.32 -12.48 25.30
N GLU A 201 -17.32 -12.07 26.07
CA GLU A 201 -17.52 -11.37 27.34
C GLU A 201 -18.41 -10.13 27.16
N SER A 202 -19.31 -9.84 28.09
CA SER A 202 -20.26 -8.72 28.07
C SER A 202 -21.39 -8.84 27.02
N SER A 203 -21.95 -10.04 26.81
CA SER A 203 -23.11 -10.28 25.91
C SER A 203 -22.89 -9.83 24.45
N ARG A 204 -21.66 -9.71 24.02
CA ARG A 204 -21.32 -9.32 22.63
C ARG A 204 -21.24 -10.56 21.75
N VAL A 205 -21.93 -10.51 20.61
CA VAL A 205 -21.87 -11.59 19.62
C VAL A 205 -20.78 -11.25 18.60
N LEU A 206 -19.88 -12.20 18.40
CA LEU A 206 -18.81 -12.10 17.41
C LEU A 206 -19.05 -13.15 16.32
N LEU A 207 -18.90 -12.73 15.08
CA LEU A 207 -18.78 -13.62 13.94
C LEU A 207 -17.29 -13.75 13.61
N THR A 208 -16.75 -14.95 13.76
CA THR A 208 -15.34 -15.23 13.48
C THR A 208 -15.23 -16.08 12.21
N LEU A 209 -14.47 -15.54 11.25
CA LEU A 209 -14.12 -16.23 10.01
C LEU A 209 -12.65 -16.62 10.10
N CYS A 210 -12.35 -17.88 9.76
CA CYS A 210 -11.00 -18.36 9.57
C CYS A 210 -10.83 -18.75 8.10
N CYS A 211 -9.87 -18.13 7.42
CA CYS A 211 -9.66 -18.29 5.99
C CYS A 211 -8.21 -18.66 5.70
N ASP A 212 -8.00 -19.38 4.61
CA ASP A 212 -6.69 -19.68 4.04
C ASP A 212 -6.42 -18.83 2.81
N ALA A 213 -5.16 -18.43 2.65
CA ALA A 213 -4.61 -17.69 1.54
C ALA A 213 -3.55 -18.53 0.81
N SER A 214 -3.30 -18.27 -0.46
CA SER A 214 -2.20 -18.90 -1.21
C SER A 214 -0.85 -18.26 -0.86
N THR A 215 -0.86 -16.96 -0.55
CA THR A 215 0.33 -16.18 -0.17
C THR A 215 0.65 -16.36 1.31
N CYS A 216 1.93 -16.55 1.63
CA CYS A 216 2.42 -16.67 3.00
C CYS A 216 3.09 -15.35 3.45
N LEU A 217 2.61 -14.81 4.56
CA LEU A 217 3.17 -13.58 5.13
C LEU A 217 4.50 -13.83 5.85
N PRO A 218 5.50 -12.96 5.66
CA PRO A 218 6.80 -13.09 6.34
C PRO A 218 6.71 -12.78 7.85
N VAL A 219 5.85 -11.85 8.24
CA VAL A 219 5.63 -11.44 9.63
C VAL A 219 4.13 -11.42 9.90
N SER A 220 3.71 -11.96 11.04
CA SER A 220 2.30 -11.94 11.47
C SER A 220 1.86 -10.51 11.77
N ILE A 221 0.62 -10.18 11.40
CA ILE A 221 0.04 -8.87 11.66
C ILE A 221 -1.28 -8.99 12.40
N GLY A 222 -1.66 -7.93 13.11
CA GLY A 222 -2.94 -7.82 13.78
C GLY A 222 -3.42 -6.39 13.85
N ALA A 223 -4.70 -6.20 13.60
CA ALA A 223 -5.38 -4.91 13.73
C ALA A 223 -6.67 -5.08 14.50
N SER A 224 -6.96 -4.13 15.38
CA SER A 224 -8.22 -4.11 16.15
C SER A 224 -8.84 -2.72 16.09
N VAL A 225 -10.08 -2.68 15.70
CA VAL A 225 -10.94 -1.49 15.74
C VAL A 225 -12.24 -1.84 16.47
N PRO A 226 -13.09 -0.87 16.85
CA PRO A 226 -14.29 -1.16 17.61
C PRO A 226 -15.24 -2.18 16.98
N SER A 227 -15.27 -2.29 15.67
CA SER A 227 -16.18 -3.15 14.91
C SER A 227 -15.60 -4.50 14.52
N TYR A 228 -14.28 -4.64 14.42
CA TYR A 228 -13.63 -5.91 14.07
C TYR A 228 -12.21 -6.04 14.62
N THR A 229 -11.75 -7.28 14.70
CA THR A 229 -10.36 -7.65 14.94
C THR A 229 -9.89 -8.55 13.81
N LEU A 230 -8.76 -8.21 13.22
CA LEU A 230 -8.09 -8.97 12.17
C LEU A 230 -6.76 -9.50 12.71
N LYS A 231 -6.48 -10.77 12.45
CA LYS A 231 -5.19 -11.40 12.70
C LYS A 231 -4.80 -12.22 11.48
N ALA A 232 -3.63 -11.95 10.91
CA ALA A 232 -3.09 -12.73 9.82
C ALA A 232 -1.71 -13.29 10.22
N ASP A 233 -1.54 -14.59 10.03
CA ASP A 233 -0.33 -15.32 10.38
C ASP A 233 -0.04 -16.35 9.29
N LYS A 234 1.15 -16.26 8.69
CA LYS A 234 1.52 -17.06 7.52
C LYS A 234 0.47 -16.93 6.42
N ASN A 235 -0.17 -18.02 6.06
CA ASN A 235 -1.24 -18.07 5.05
C ASN A 235 -2.66 -18.04 5.65
N ARG A 236 -2.81 -17.76 6.94
CA ARG A 236 -4.10 -17.80 7.65
C ARG A 236 -4.59 -16.43 8.05
N LEU A 237 -5.83 -16.11 7.67
CA LEU A 237 -6.54 -14.91 8.10
C LEU A 237 -7.63 -15.30 9.10
N THR A 238 -7.64 -14.66 10.26
CA THR A 238 -8.76 -14.72 11.21
C THR A 238 -9.36 -13.34 11.34
N LEU A 239 -10.65 -13.22 10.98
CA LEU A 239 -11.41 -11.98 11.09
C LEU A 239 -12.55 -12.20 12.08
N SER A 240 -12.57 -11.46 13.18
CA SER A 240 -13.66 -11.46 14.15
C SER A 240 -14.41 -10.14 14.07
N VAL A 241 -15.68 -10.20 13.73
CA VAL A 241 -16.55 -9.04 13.50
C VAL A 241 -17.60 -8.97 14.59
N ARG A 242 -17.80 -7.78 15.19
CA ARG A 242 -18.83 -7.56 16.20
C ARG A 242 -20.18 -7.43 15.51
N LEU A 243 -21.13 -8.27 15.91
CA LEU A 243 -22.50 -8.18 15.46
C LEU A 243 -23.30 -7.23 16.36
N TYR A 244 -24.24 -6.52 15.76
CA TYR A 244 -25.28 -5.79 16.46
C TYR A 244 -26.58 -6.58 16.41
N GLU A 245 -27.14 -6.91 17.56
CA GLU A 245 -28.48 -7.53 17.69
C GLU A 245 -29.45 -6.49 18.22
N GLY A 246 -30.48 -6.20 17.45
CA GLY A 246 -31.45 -5.17 17.83
C GLY A 246 -32.22 -4.63 16.63
N THR A 247 -32.72 -3.42 16.76
CA THR A 247 -33.45 -2.73 15.70
C THR A 247 -32.63 -1.59 15.14
N LEU A 248 -32.53 -1.51 13.81
CA LEU A 248 -31.95 -0.40 13.09
C LEU A 248 -33.05 0.41 12.40
N LYS A 249 -32.87 1.73 12.34
CA LYS A 249 -33.74 2.69 11.64
C LYS A 249 -33.00 3.32 10.47
N TYR A 250 -33.70 3.42 9.34
CA TYR A 250 -33.27 4.19 8.17
C TYR A 250 -34.18 5.39 7.98
N PHE A 251 -33.65 6.60 8.06
CA PHE A 251 -34.37 7.84 7.92
C PHE A 251 -34.39 8.31 6.46
N TYR A 252 -35.59 8.53 5.92
CA TYR A 252 -35.77 9.09 4.59
C TYR A 252 -35.47 10.59 4.60
N PRO A 253 -34.72 11.12 3.61
CA PRO A 253 -34.34 12.54 3.61
C PRO A 253 -35.52 13.50 3.33
N ASN A 254 -36.53 13.04 2.60
CA ASN A 254 -37.68 13.82 2.11
C ASN A 254 -38.94 13.59 2.93
N TYR A 255 -38.88 13.78 4.24
CA TYR A 255 -39.98 13.50 5.18
C TYR A 255 -41.33 14.14 4.79
N LYS A 256 -41.33 15.24 4.02
CA LYS A 256 -42.53 15.92 3.55
C LYS A 256 -43.40 15.06 2.63
N ASP A 257 -42.84 14.03 2.00
CA ASP A 257 -43.53 13.12 1.09
C ASP A 257 -44.07 11.87 1.76
N TYR A 258 -43.98 11.81 3.10
CA TYR A 258 -44.33 10.63 3.87
C TYR A 258 -45.42 10.93 4.91
N TYR A 259 -46.16 9.86 5.23
CA TYR A 259 -46.93 9.72 6.46
C TYR A 259 -46.21 8.79 7.43
N TYR A 260 -46.34 9.04 8.72
CA TYR A 260 -45.93 8.12 9.77
C TYR A 260 -47.13 7.31 10.23
N LEU A 261 -47.02 5.99 10.21
CA LEU A 261 -48.01 5.03 10.67
C LEU A 261 -47.82 4.82 12.17
N ILE A 262 -48.83 5.20 12.95
CA ILE A 262 -48.72 5.26 14.42
C ILE A 262 -48.57 3.87 15.02
N TYR A 263 -49.33 2.90 14.50
CA TYR A 263 -49.37 1.54 15.05
C TYR A 263 -48.18 0.69 14.57
N GLU A 264 -47.76 0.87 13.32
CA GLU A 264 -46.66 0.11 12.70
C GLU A 264 -45.32 0.71 13.05
N ASP A 265 -45.29 1.95 13.56
CA ASP A 265 -44.08 2.69 13.90
C ASP A 265 -43.09 2.75 12.72
N THR A 266 -43.56 3.20 11.57
CA THR A 266 -42.79 3.31 10.33
C THR A 266 -43.36 4.38 9.41
N ALA A 267 -42.53 4.92 8.51
CA ALA A 267 -43.00 5.87 7.49
C ALA A 267 -43.42 5.16 6.21
N ILE A 268 -44.46 5.69 5.57
CA ILE A 268 -44.94 5.24 4.27
C ILE A 268 -45.08 6.45 3.33
N HIS A 269 -44.69 6.25 2.06
CA HIS A 269 -44.84 7.33 1.06
C HIS A 269 -46.33 7.68 0.86
N LYS A 270 -46.63 8.97 0.68
CA LYS A 270 -47.98 9.50 0.58
C LYS A 270 -48.84 8.81 -0.47
N SER A 271 -48.26 8.44 -1.63
CA SER A 271 -48.98 7.75 -2.71
C SER A 271 -49.59 6.41 -2.28
N VAL A 272 -48.96 5.71 -1.32
CA VAL A 272 -49.49 4.47 -0.75
C VAL A 272 -50.28 4.75 0.53
N GLY A 273 -49.83 5.71 1.30
CA GLY A 273 -50.44 6.12 2.56
C GLY A 273 -51.86 6.73 2.41
N GLU A 274 -52.27 7.11 1.20
CA GLU A 274 -53.66 7.58 0.94
C GLU A 274 -54.71 6.53 1.27
N TYR A 275 -54.37 5.26 1.09
CA TYR A 275 -55.27 4.11 1.37
C TYR A 275 -55.31 3.67 2.84
N VAL A 276 -54.54 4.31 3.70
CA VAL A 276 -54.49 4.01 5.15
C VAL A 276 -55.53 4.89 5.89
N ASP A 277 -56.18 4.35 6.90
CA ASP A 277 -57.14 5.07 7.75
C ASP A 277 -56.54 6.36 8.32
N ARG A 278 -57.37 7.40 8.39
CA ARG A 278 -56.95 8.74 8.85
C ARG A 278 -56.41 8.72 10.28
N ASP A 279 -57.01 7.90 11.16
CA ASP A 279 -56.64 7.80 12.58
C ASP A 279 -55.36 6.97 12.79
N ALA A 280 -54.93 6.20 11.80
CA ALA A 280 -53.72 5.36 11.84
C ALA A 280 -52.46 6.07 11.33
N LYS A 281 -52.58 7.27 10.77
CA LYS A 281 -51.47 8.00 10.16
C LYS A 281 -51.43 9.47 10.52
N VAL A 282 -50.20 10.01 10.62
CA VAL A 282 -49.94 11.47 10.75
C VAL A 282 -48.90 11.90 9.72
N LYS A 283 -48.79 13.20 9.47
CA LYS A 283 -47.68 13.72 8.61
C LYS A 283 -46.35 13.34 9.24
N ALA A 284 -45.42 12.78 8.49
CA ALA A 284 -44.10 12.46 8.99
C ALA A 284 -43.32 13.74 9.30
N THR A 285 -42.50 13.66 10.34
CA THR A 285 -41.47 14.66 10.68
C THR A 285 -40.09 14.09 10.39
N LYS A 286 -39.02 14.88 10.56
CA LYS A 286 -37.64 14.36 10.42
C LYS A 286 -37.36 13.20 11.37
N GLU A 287 -37.95 13.22 12.55
CA GLU A 287 -37.76 12.24 13.61
C GLU A 287 -38.64 10.96 13.43
N THR A 288 -39.73 11.06 12.67
CA THR A 288 -40.65 9.95 12.43
C THR A 288 -40.61 9.39 11.00
N CYS A 289 -39.85 10.00 10.10
CA CYS A 289 -39.76 9.54 8.71
C CYS A 289 -38.69 8.45 8.54
N TYR A 290 -38.95 7.26 9.09
CA TYR A 290 -38.04 6.13 9.00
C TYR A 290 -38.74 4.82 8.72
N THR A 291 -37.97 3.86 8.22
CA THR A 291 -38.28 2.43 8.27
C THR A 291 -37.36 1.72 9.25
N LYS A 292 -37.76 0.57 9.77
CA LYS A 292 -36.99 -0.20 10.75
C LYS A 292 -36.84 -1.65 10.35
N LYS A 293 -35.72 -2.26 10.78
CA LYS A 293 -35.47 -3.70 10.68
C LYS A 293 -34.92 -4.19 12.00
N SER A 294 -35.46 -5.31 12.49
CA SER A 294 -34.95 -6.00 13.69
C SER A 294 -34.23 -7.28 13.25
N GLY A 295 -33.09 -7.56 13.89
CA GLY A 295 -32.30 -8.74 13.58
C GLY A 295 -30.85 -8.63 14.07
N THR A 296 -30.00 -9.44 13.47
CA THR A 296 -28.54 -9.42 13.69
C THR A 296 -27.88 -8.80 12.48
N PHE A 297 -27.04 -7.79 12.70
CA PHE A 297 -26.43 -6.99 11.63
C PHE A 297 -24.91 -7.02 11.73
N LEU A 298 -24.25 -7.02 10.58
CA LEU A 298 -22.83 -6.72 10.45
C LEU A 298 -22.58 -5.21 10.60
N PRO A 299 -21.39 -4.78 11.02
CA PRO A 299 -20.99 -3.38 10.95
C PRO A 299 -21.12 -2.86 9.52
N GLN A 300 -21.68 -1.65 9.39
CA GLN A 300 -21.80 -0.99 8.09
C GLN A 300 -20.54 -0.18 7.81
N PRO A 301 -19.97 -0.21 6.59
CA PRO A 301 -18.87 0.67 6.19
C PRO A 301 -19.25 2.15 6.31
N GLU A 302 -20.48 2.48 5.91
CA GLU A 302 -21.11 3.78 6.08
C GLU A 302 -22.43 3.59 6.84
N PRO A 303 -22.71 4.36 7.90
CA PRO A 303 -23.88 4.18 8.75
C PRO A 303 -25.15 4.75 8.11
N PHE A 304 -25.74 4.06 7.13
CA PHE A 304 -27.06 4.39 6.57
C PHE A 304 -28.19 4.08 7.54
N TRP A 305 -27.99 3.09 8.41
CA TRP A 305 -28.94 2.64 9.41
C TRP A 305 -28.41 2.96 10.80
N THR A 306 -29.27 3.59 11.64
CA THR A 306 -28.93 3.94 13.01
C THR A 306 -29.56 2.99 14.00
N PRO A 307 -28.85 2.57 15.07
CA PRO A 307 -29.44 1.77 16.13
C PRO A 307 -30.62 2.49 16.81
N ASP A 308 -31.69 1.75 17.06
CA ASP A 308 -32.81 2.23 17.88
C ASP A 308 -32.54 1.97 19.36
N PHE A 309 -31.92 2.94 20.02
CA PHE A 309 -31.58 2.83 21.46
C PHE A 309 -32.79 2.88 22.41
N LYS A 310 -34.01 3.08 21.88
CA LYS A 310 -35.21 3.15 22.73
C LYS A 310 -35.68 1.79 23.25
N ASN A 311 -35.19 0.68 22.67
CA ASN A 311 -35.62 -0.69 23.01
C ASN A 311 -34.47 -1.59 23.50
N SER A 312 -33.33 -1.04 23.92
CA SER A 312 -32.26 -1.81 24.57
C SER A 312 -32.38 -1.65 26.08
N CYS A 313 -33.37 -2.34 26.68
CA CYS A 313 -33.46 -2.68 28.10
C CYS A 313 -33.22 -4.16 28.26
#